data_c9a1aaf58bb9e4ed8c845274645f0c04
#
_entry.id   c9a1aaf58bb9e4ed8c845274645f0c04
#
_cell.length_a   1.000
_cell.length_b   1.000
_cell.length_c   1.000
_cell.angle_alpha   90.00
_cell.angle_beta   90.00
_cell.angle_gamma   90.00
#
_symmetry.space_group_name_H-M   'P 1'
#
loop_
_entity.id
_entity.type
_entity.pdbx_description
1 polymer ?
#
loop_
_entity_poly.entity_id
_entity_poly.type
_entity_poly.pdbx_seq_one_letter_code
_entity_poly.pdbx_strand_id
1 'polypeptide(L)'
;LLSDGGVHSHIKHLEGILDLIEDYDLPQVYLHAFTDGRDVDPKSGKKFVNQIENKLQGKHTKFASLIGRYYAMDRDERWERVKLAYELLVHRKGSPSSNFEKSLQKSYDQGITDEFIKPMYKENISAKIEQGDVVLFFNFRTDRCREITRVLSQHAFPKYEMKPLDLYYVTLTNYDESFKGVKVVFNKDNPVSYTHLTLPTKQDV
;
A
#
# COMPACT_ATOMS: atom_id res chain seq x y z
N LEU A 1 0.37 -3.20 -1.05
CA LEU A 1 -0.25 -4.52 -1.22
C LEU A 1 0.82 -5.60 -1.12
N LEU A 2 0.62 -6.62 -0.25
CA LEU A 2 1.49 -7.81 -0.16
C LEU A 2 1.08 -8.83 -1.24
N SER A 3 1.86 -8.89 -2.31
CA SER A 3 1.53 -9.73 -3.46
C SER A 3 2.79 -9.98 -4.31
N ASP A 4 2.89 -11.16 -4.92
CA ASP A 4 3.87 -11.48 -5.97
C ASP A 4 3.24 -11.52 -7.37
N GLY A 5 1.95 -11.16 -7.48
CA GLY A 5 1.19 -11.16 -8.73
C GLY A 5 1.61 -10.09 -9.74
N GLY A 6 2.32 -9.04 -9.31
CA GLY A 6 2.85 -8.00 -10.20
C GLY A 6 1.80 -7.12 -10.89
N VAL A 7 0.55 -7.09 -10.38
CA VAL A 7 -0.54 -6.29 -10.97
C VAL A 7 -0.60 -4.87 -10.38
N HIS A 8 -0.57 -4.76 -9.06
CA HIS A 8 -0.61 -3.47 -8.34
C HIS A 8 0.70 -3.15 -7.62
N SER A 9 1.38 -4.19 -7.17
CA SER A 9 2.64 -4.14 -6.44
C SER A 9 3.40 -5.44 -6.66
N HIS A 10 4.62 -5.50 -6.14
CA HIS A 10 5.35 -6.75 -6.05
C HIS A 10 6.15 -6.79 -4.74
N ILE A 11 6.11 -7.92 -4.03
CA ILE A 11 6.74 -8.08 -2.71
C ILE A 11 8.24 -7.80 -2.74
N LYS A 12 8.93 -8.12 -3.85
CA LYS A 12 10.37 -7.81 -4.03
C LYS A 12 10.65 -6.30 -3.99
N HIS A 13 9.71 -5.45 -4.43
CA HIS A 13 9.88 -4.00 -4.30
C HIS A 13 9.79 -3.57 -2.84
N LEU A 14 8.87 -4.16 -2.07
CA LEU A 14 8.82 -3.92 -0.63
C LEU A 14 10.11 -4.37 0.06
N GLU A 15 10.61 -5.56 -0.27
CA GLU A 15 11.86 -6.07 0.29
C GLU A 15 13.04 -5.15 0.00
N GLY A 16 13.15 -4.64 -1.23
CA GLY A 16 14.18 -3.66 -1.60
C GLY A 16 14.04 -2.32 -0.86
N ILE A 17 12.80 -1.83 -0.67
CA ILE A 17 12.52 -0.63 0.12
C ILE A 17 12.93 -0.86 1.59
N LEU A 18 12.58 -2.02 2.16
CA LEU A 18 12.94 -2.36 3.53
C LEU A 18 14.46 -2.47 3.72
N ASP A 19 15.19 -3.01 2.74
CA ASP A 19 16.65 -3.05 2.78
C ASP A 19 17.24 -1.64 2.73
N LEU A 20 16.74 -0.81 1.82
CA LEU A 20 17.15 0.59 1.71
C LEU A 20 16.90 1.38 3.02
N ILE A 21 15.76 1.17 3.66
CA ILE A 21 15.40 1.84 4.92
C ILE A 21 16.40 1.52 6.03
N GLU A 22 16.91 0.28 6.10
CA GLU A 22 17.86 -0.13 7.12
C GLU A 22 19.24 0.53 6.96
N ASP A 23 19.59 1.02 5.76
CA ASP A 23 20.83 1.78 5.52
C ASP A 23 20.77 3.21 6.08
N TYR A 24 19.58 3.66 6.50
CA TYR A 24 19.36 4.97 7.10
C TYR A 24 18.95 4.84 8.58
N ASP A 25 19.51 5.69 9.41
CA ASP A 25 19.14 5.76 10.84
C ASP A 25 17.81 6.50 11.03
N LEU A 26 16.72 5.83 10.63
CA LEU A 26 15.37 6.38 10.79
C LEU A 26 14.85 6.03 12.19
N PRO A 27 14.27 7.01 12.91
CA PRO A 27 13.88 6.82 14.32
C PRO A 27 12.79 5.76 14.49
N GLN A 28 11.86 5.68 13.53
CA GLN A 28 10.76 4.71 13.59
C GLN A 28 10.11 4.52 12.22
N VAL A 29 9.97 3.26 11.81
CA VAL A 29 9.28 2.88 10.57
C VAL A 29 8.21 1.86 10.85
N TYR A 30 7.01 2.08 10.31
CA TYR A 30 5.87 1.19 10.42
C TYR A 30 5.43 0.68 9.06
N LEU A 31 5.23 -0.62 8.95
CA LEU A 31 4.64 -1.24 7.77
C LEU A 31 3.15 -1.49 8.02
N HIS A 32 2.31 -0.86 7.22
CA HIS A 32 0.88 -1.14 7.10
C HIS A 32 0.64 -1.92 5.82
N ALA A 33 0.09 -3.13 5.91
CA ALA A 33 -0.02 -4.00 4.75
C ALA A 33 -1.47 -4.28 4.35
N PHE A 34 -1.68 -4.44 3.04
CA PHE A 34 -2.94 -4.89 2.47
C PHE A 34 -2.75 -6.30 1.91
N THR A 35 -3.67 -7.23 2.22
CA THR A 35 -3.67 -8.59 1.65
C THR A 35 -4.38 -8.60 0.30
N ASP A 36 -3.93 -9.46 -0.62
CA ASP A 36 -4.40 -9.51 -2.00
C ASP A 36 -5.55 -10.50 -2.19
N GLY A 37 -5.25 -11.76 -2.45
CA GLY A 37 -6.22 -12.83 -2.66
C GLY A 37 -7.10 -12.70 -3.90
N ARG A 38 -6.76 -11.78 -4.82
CA ARG A 38 -7.47 -11.55 -6.08
C ARG A 38 -6.56 -11.70 -7.29
N ASP A 39 -5.37 -11.14 -7.24
CA ASP A 39 -4.36 -11.24 -8.30
C ASP A 39 -3.41 -12.42 -8.05
N VAL A 40 -3.53 -13.06 -6.89
CA VAL A 40 -2.81 -14.26 -6.44
C VAL A 40 -3.78 -15.20 -5.73
N ASP A 41 -3.30 -16.38 -5.30
CA ASP A 41 -4.13 -17.34 -4.57
C ASP A 41 -4.83 -16.70 -3.37
N PRO A 42 -6.15 -16.97 -3.17
CA PRO A 42 -6.97 -16.34 -2.14
C PRO A 42 -6.50 -16.53 -0.69
N LYS A 43 -5.59 -17.44 -0.43
CA LYS A 43 -5.03 -17.74 0.91
C LYS A 43 -3.52 -17.65 0.96
N SER A 44 -2.90 -16.93 0.01
CA SER A 44 -1.44 -16.74 -0.06
C SER A 44 -0.90 -15.69 0.92
N GLY A 45 -1.75 -14.84 1.49
CA GLY A 45 -1.36 -13.75 2.38
C GLY A 45 -0.56 -14.21 3.59
N LYS A 46 -0.87 -15.40 4.13
CA LYS A 46 -0.10 -16.01 5.22
C LYS A 46 1.37 -16.22 4.84
N LYS A 47 1.66 -16.69 3.61
CA LYS A 47 3.02 -16.86 3.10
C LYS A 47 3.75 -15.51 3.06
N PHE A 48 3.10 -14.47 2.54
CA PHE A 48 3.70 -13.15 2.41
C PHE A 48 3.91 -12.47 3.77
N VAL A 49 2.96 -12.62 4.70
CA VAL A 49 3.11 -12.11 6.07
C VAL A 49 4.32 -12.73 6.73
N ASN A 50 4.48 -14.06 6.67
CA ASN A 50 5.64 -14.76 7.24
C ASN A 50 6.95 -14.32 6.60
N GLN A 51 6.98 -14.17 5.28
CA GLN A 51 8.16 -13.69 4.54
C GLN A 51 8.61 -12.32 5.06
N ILE A 52 7.67 -11.39 5.24
CA ILE A 52 7.97 -10.05 5.74
C ILE A 52 8.28 -10.06 7.24
N GLU A 53 7.54 -10.78 8.08
CA GLU A 53 7.85 -10.89 9.51
C GLU A 53 9.27 -11.44 9.73
N ASN A 54 9.69 -12.45 8.96
CA ASN A 54 11.06 -12.98 9.01
C ASN A 54 12.11 -11.94 8.58
N LYS A 55 11.81 -11.19 7.50
CA LYS A 55 12.70 -10.12 7.02
C LYS A 55 12.88 -8.99 8.04
N LEU A 56 11.86 -8.73 8.84
CA LEU A 56 11.86 -7.66 9.86
C LEU A 56 12.42 -8.09 11.22
N GLN A 57 12.81 -9.36 11.41
CA GLN A 57 13.40 -9.81 12.66
C GLN A 57 14.71 -9.05 12.97
N GLY A 58 14.78 -8.49 14.18
CA GLY A 58 15.92 -7.70 14.62
C GLY A 58 16.06 -6.32 14.01
N LYS A 59 15.13 -5.89 13.13
CA LYS A 59 15.14 -4.61 12.45
C LYS A 59 14.33 -3.52 13.19
N HIS A 60 14.62 -2.25 12.84
CA HIS A 60 13.90 -1.10 13.38
C HIS A 60 12.45 -1.00 12.85
N THR A 61 12.23 -1.41 11.61
CA THR A 61 10.89 -1.42 11.00
C THR A 61 9.96 -2.41 11.70
N LYS A 62 8.75 -1.97 12.02
CA LYS A 62 7.72 -2.77 12.71
C LYS A 62 6.51 -3.03 11.81
N PHE A 63 6.06 -4.28 11.74
CA PHE A 63 4.84 -4.65 11.04
C PHE A 63 3.62 -4.28 11.91
N ALA A 64 2.92 -3.21 11.55
CA ALA A 64 1.95 -2.54 12.41
C ALA A 64 0.50 -2.97 12.19
N SER A 65 0.06 -3.13 10.96
CA SER A 65 -1.34 -3.45 10.66
C SER A 65 -1.53 -4.24 9.36
N LEU A 66 -2.68 -4.91 9.28
CA LEU A 66 -3.08 -5.73 8.15
C LEU A 66 -4.58 -5.54 7.85
N ILE A 67 -4.94 -5.45 6.55
CA ILE A 67 -6.32 -5.35 6.08
C ILE A 67 -6.43 -5.88 4.65
N GLY A 68 -7.57 -6.45 4.29
CA GLY A 68 -7.84 -6.91 2.92
C GLY A 68 -8.01 -5.77 1.93
N ARG A 69 -7.57 -5.99 0.70
CA ARG A 69 -7.66 -5.02 -0.40
C ARG A 69 -9.09 -4.59 -0.73
N TYR A 70 -10.09 -5.40 -0.41
CA TYR A 70 -11.49 -5.06 -0.60
C TYR A 70 -11.89 -3.77 0.10
N TYR A 71 -11.25 -3.46 1.23
CA TYR A 71 -11.47 -2.25 2.01
C TYR A 71 -10.48 -1.14 1.65
N ALA A 72 -9.21 -1.47 1.57
CA ALA A 72 -8.14 -0.49 1.42
C ALA A 72 -7.89 -0.05 -0.03
N MET A 73 -8.42 -0.79 -1.00
CA MET A 73 -8.17 -0.58 -2.42
C MET A 73 -9.49 -0.55 -3.21
N ASP A 74 -10.51 0.09 -2.66
CA ASP A 74 -11.74 0.38 -3.40
C ASP A 74 -11.45 1.39 -4.53
N ARG A 75 -12.26 1.38 -5.59
CA ARG A 75 -12.19 2.31 -6.72
C ARG A 75 -13.57 2.74 -7.25
N ASP A 76 -14.60 2.35 -6.53
CA ASP A 76 -16.00 2.50 -6.94
C ASP A 76 -16.73 3.45 -5.96
N GLU A 77 -15.98 4.30 -5.25
CA GLU A 77 -16.46 5.31 -4.29
C GLU A 77 -17.31 4.72 -3.15
N ARG A 78 -17.00 3.50 -2.74
CA ARG A 78 -17.63 2.87 -1.58
C ARG A 78 -16.93 3.30 -0.30
N TRP A 79 -17.16 4.55 0.07
CA TRP A 79 -16.46 5.24 1.16
C TRP A 79 -16.59 4.55 2.51
N GLU A 80 -17.66 3.80 2.76
CA GLU A 80 -17.82 2.94 3.94
C GLU A 80 -16.77 1.85 4.04
N ARG A 81 -16.24 1.36 2.90
CA ARG A 81 -15.12 0.40 2.88
C ARG A 81 -13.80 1.11 3.13
N VAL A 82 -13.57 2.21 2.42
CA VAL A 82 -12.36 3.03 2.57
C VAL A 82 -12.24 3.55 4.00
N LYS A 83 -13.36 3.88 4.65
CA LYS A 83 -13.40 4.28 6.07
C LYS A 83 -12.75 3.24 6.98
N LEU A 84 -12.99 1.95 6.76
CA LEU A 84 -12.37 0.91 7.60
C LEU A 84 -10.84 0.91 7.49
N ALA A 85 -10.31 1.13 6.29
CA ALA A 85 -8.86 1.27 6.10
C ALA A 85 -8.32 2.57 6.71
N TYR A 86 -9.02 3.68 6.50
CA TYR A 86 -8.66 4.97 7.11
C TYR A 86 -8.64 4.88 8.65
N GLU A 87 -9.67 4.30 9.25
CA GLU A 87 -9.76 4.15 10.71
C GLU A 87 -8.67 3.23 11.28
N LEU A 88 -8.29 2.19 10.53
CA LEU A 88 -7.16 1.36 10.92
C LEU A 88 -5.86 2.16 10.90
N LEU A 89 -5.59 2.88 9.81
CA LEU A 89 -4.34 3.59 9.59
C LEU A 89 -4.18 4.82 10.51
N VAL A 90 -5.25 5.61 10.68
CA VAL A 90 -5.20 6.89 11.43
C VAL A 90 -5.60 6.71 12.89
N HIS A 91 -6.54 5.84 13.20
CA HIS A 91 -7.09 5.69 14.53
C HIS A 91 -6.77 4.34 15.19
N ARG A 92 -6.06 3.44 14.48
CA ARG A 92 -5.75 2.08 14.96
C ARG A 92 -7.01 1.31 15.35
N LYS A 93 -8.11 1.52 14.63
CA LYS A 93 -9.36 0.78 14.85
C LYS A 93 -9.35 -0.54 14.08
N GLY A 94 -9.62 -1.63 14.77
CA GLY A 94 -9.63 -2.98 14.22
C GLY A 94 -9.54 -4.03 15.33
N SER A 95 -9.28 -5.27 14.97
CA SER A 95 -9.05 -6.34 15.92
C SER A 95 -7.57 -6.40 16.32
N PRO A 96 -7.26 -6.53 17.63
CA PRO A 96 -5.89 -6.74 18.06
C PRO A 96 -5.38 -8.11 17.61
N SER A 97 -4.10 -8.19 17.27
CA SER A 97 -3.43 -9.42 16.86
C SER A 97 -2.01 -9.47 17.43
N SER A 98 -1.72 -10.49 18.21
CA SER A 98 -0.36 -10.79 18.66
C SER A 98 0.48 -11.43 17.56
N ASN A 99 -0.18 -12.13 16.62
CA ASN A 99 0.46 -12.84 15.51
C ASN A 99 -0.46 -12.83 14.27
N PHE A 100 -0.07 -12.11 13.22
CA PHE A 100 -0.86 -11.98 12.00
C PHE A 100 -1.05 -13.31 11.25
N GLU A 101 -0.05 -14.20 11.26
CA GLU A 101 -0.18 -15.53 10.63
C GLU A 101 -1.32 -16.34 11.25
N LYS A 102 -1.36 -16.40 12.59
CA LYS A 102 -2.43 -17.10 13.31
C LYS A 102 -3.79 -16.45 13.10
N SER A 103 -3.83 -15.12 13.03
CA SER A 103 -5.08 -14.38 12.78
C SER A 103 -5.61 -14.61 11.37
N LEU A 104 -4.73 -14.67 10.36
CA LEU A 104 -5.09 -15.05 8.99
C LEU A 104 -5.61 -16.49 8.94
N GLN A 105 -4.93 -17.44 9.59
CA GLN A 105 -5.40 -18.83 9.63
C GLN A 105 -6.82 -18.91 10.20
N LYS A 106 -7.08 -18.24 11.33
CA LYS A 106 -8.42 -18.17 11.92
C LYS A 106 -9.47 -17.59 10.97
N SER A 107 -9.11 -16.60 10.18
CA SER A 107 -9.98 -16.03 9.14
C SER A 107 -10.27 -17.05 8.04
N TYR A 108 -9.24 -17.76 7.57
CA TYR A 108 -9.40 -18.82 6.55
C TYR A 108 -10.27 -19.98 7.03
N ASP A 109 -10.18 -20.35 8.31
CA ASP A 109 -11.00 -21.40 8.91
C ASP A 109 -12.49 -20.98 8.96
N GLN A 110 -12.76 -19.68 8.96
CA GLN A 110 -14.08 -19.07 8.86
C GLN A 110 -14.55 -18.81 7.42
N GLY A 111 -13.77 -19.23 6.41
CA GLY A 111 -14.08 -19.01 5.00
C GLY A 111 -13.76 -17.61 4.48
N ILE A 112 -13.09 -16.77 5.28
CA ILE A 112 -12.70 -15.42 4.90
C ILE A 112 -11.32 -15.48 4.24
N THR A 113 -11.23 -15.09 2.98
CA THR A 113 -9.98 -15.07 2.21
C THR A 113 -9.25 -13.72 2.33
N ASP A 114 -8.03 -13.66 1.81
CA ASP A 114 -7.15 -12.49 1.88
C ASP A 114 -7.82 -11.18 1.44
N GLU A 115 -8.57 -11.22 0.34
CA GLU A 115 -9.27 -10.03 -0.18
C GLU A 115 -10.15 -9.37 0.88
N PHE A 116 -10.77 -10.17 1.75
CA PHE A 116 -11.81 -9.73 2.69
C PHE A 116 -11.36 -9.69 4.16
N ILE A 117 -10.07 -9.78 4.43
CA ILE A 117 -9.51 -9.68 5.77
C ILE A 117 -9.93 -8.36 6.42
N LYS A 118 -10.59 -8.45 7.58
CA LYS A 118 -11.00 -7.29 8.37
C LYS A 118 -9.79 -6.57 8.97
N PRO A 119 -9.90 -5.27 9.27
CA PRO A 119 -8.83 -4.50 9.88
C PRO A 119 -8.28 -5.17 11.14
N MET A 120 -6.96 -5.36 11.20
CA MET A 120 -6.26 -5.82 12.40
C MET A 120 -4.94 -5.08 12.59
N TYR A 121 -4.55 -4.91 13.84
CA TYR A 121 -3.32 -4.23 14.22
C TYR A 121 -2.50 -5.06 15.22
N LYS A 122 -1.19 -4.87 15.22
CA LYS A 122 -0.29 -5.54 16.17
C LYS A 122 -0.50 -4.98 17.57
N GLU A 123 -0.78 -5.85 18.56
CA GLU A 123 -1.15 -5.44 19.93
C GLU A 123 -0.11 -4.54 20.59
N ASN A 124 1.15 -4.91 20.49
CA ASN A 124 2.26 -4.26 21.20
C ASN A 124 2.89 -3.09 20.42
N ILE A 125 2.26 -2.66 19.33
CA ILE A 125 2.76 -1.58 18.47
C ILE A 125 1.71 -0.47 18.43
N SER A 126 2.06 0.70 18.95
CA SER A 126 1.22 1.91 18.83
C SER A 126 1.60 2.67 17.57
N ALA A 127 1.16 2.14 16.41
CA ALA A 127 1.39 2.76 15.12
C ALA A 127 0.10 3.38 14.59
N LYS A 128 0.19 4.66 14.22
CA LYS A 128 -0.86 5.44 13.57
C LYS A 128 -0.18 6.35 12.56
N ILE A 129 -0.90 6.74 11.53
CA ILE A 129 -0.47 7.84 10.68
C ILE A 129 -0.96 9.14 11.34
N GLU A 130 -0.02 10.04 11.64
CA GLU A 130 -0.27 11.29 12.33
C GLU A 130 0.18 12.49 11.47
N GLN A 131 -0.22 13.69 11.89
CA GLN A 131 0.22 14.94 11.23
C GLN A 131 1.75 15.02 11.20
N GLY A 132 2.31 15.37 10.06
CA GLY A 132 3.75 15.53 9.85
C GLY A 132 4.47 14.24 9.48
N ASP A 133 3.79 13.10 9.45
CA ASP A 133 4.43 11.83 9.08
C ASP A 133 4.80 11.77 7.59
N VAL A 134 5.82 10.97 7.30
CA VAL A 134 6.17 10.54 5.95
C VAL A 134 5.42 9.25 5.63
N VAL A 135 4.63 9.26 4.58
CA VAL A 135 3.90 8.08 4.10
C VAL A 135 4.40 7.69 2.72
N LEU A 136 4.98 6.51 2.58
CA LEU A 136 5.36 5.92 1.29
C LEU A 136 4.37 4.84 0.88
N PHE A 137 3.63 5.08 -0.20
CA PHE A 137 2.72 4.10 -0.78
C PHE A 137 3.38 3.43 -2.01
N PHE A 138 3.80 2.17 -1.86
CA PHE A 138 4.67 1.52 -2.85
C PHE A 138 3.93 0.76 -3.98
N ASN A 139 2.62 0.82 -4.05
CA ASN A 139 1.91 0.31 -5.22
C ASN A 139 2.27 1.14 -6.46
N PHE A 140 2.48 0.46 -7.60
CA PHE A 140 2.82 1.14 -8.86
C PHE A 140 1.63 1.28 -9.82
N ARG A 141 0.57 0.49 -9.67
CA ARG A 141 -0.69 0.69 -10.40
C ARG A 141 -1.59 1.65 -9.65
N THR A 142 -2.16 2.60 -10.38
CA THR A 142 -2.74 3.82 -9.84
C THR A 142 -4.21 3.73 -9.42
N ASP A 143 -5.03 2.97 -10.17
CA ASP A 143 -6.49 3.02 -10.10
C ASP A 143 -7.08 2.78 -8.70
N ARG A 144 -6.57 1.78 -7.97
CA ARG A 144 -7.06 1.39 -6.64
C ARG A 144 -6.37 2.09 -5.47
N CYS A 145 -5.41 2.94 -5.77
CA CYS A 145 -4.69 3.70 -4.74
C CYS A 145 -5.25 5.12 -4.55
N ARG A 146 -6.10 5.58 -5.47
CA ARG A 146 -6.61 6.95 -5.49
C ARG A 146 -7.46 7.27 -4.28
N GLU A 147 -8.40 6.42 -3.93
CA GLU A 147 -9.38 6.70 -2.87
C GLU A 147 -8.73 6.78 -1.51
N ILE A 148 -7.88 5.82 -1.14
CA ILE A 148 -7.17 5.86 0.14
C ILE A 148 -6.19 7.04 0.21
N THR A 149 -5.52 7.40 -0.89
CA THR A 149 -4.68 8.60 -0.97
C THR A 149 -5.51 9.86 -0.80
N ARG A 150 -6.69 9.93 -1.44
CA ARG A 150 -7.59 11.08 -1.36
C ARG A 150 -8.04 11.36 0.07
N VAL A 151 -8.47 10.33 0.80
CA VAL A 151 -8.94 10.51 2.19
C VAL A 151 -7.82 10.77 3.18
N LEU A 152 -6.60 10.27 2.91
CA LEU A 152 -5.45 10.49 3.79
C LEU A 152 -4.82 11.88 3.60
N SER A 153 -4.83 12.44 2.37
CA SER A 153 -4.02 13.62 2.08
C SER A 153 -4.70 14.75 1.28
N GLN A 154 -5.90 14.56 0.71
CA GLN A 154 -6.47 15.54 -0.22
C GLN A 154 -7.77 16.20 0.28
N HIS A 155 -8.78 15.40 0.61
CA HIS A 155 -10.13 15.90 0.89
C HIS A 155 -10.73 15.33 2.16
N ALA A 156 -11.48 16.17 2.86
CA ALA A 156 -12.32 15.73 3.96
C ALA A 156 -13.61 15.06 3.44
N PHE A 157 -14.04 14.01 4.14
CA PHE A 157 -15.30 13.31 3.91
C PHE A 157 -16.13 13.34 5.22
N PRO A 158 -16.79 14.46 5.53
CA PRO A 158 -17.46 14.65 6.84
C PRO A 158 -18.52 13.60 7.14
N LYS A 159 -19.26 13.15 6.11
CA LYS A 159 -20.25 12.06 6.23
C LYS A 159 -19.66 10.77 6.78
N TYR A 160 -18.37 10.54 6.52
CA TYR A 160 -17.65 9.34 6.94
C TYR A 160 -16.62 9.62 8.04
N GLU A 161 -16.59 10.83 8.58
CA GLU A 161 -15.67 11.26 9.65
C GLU A 161 -14.19 11.11 9.26
N MET A 162 -13.87 11.17 7.96
CA MET A 162 -12.51 11.14 7.46
C MET A 162 -12.02 12.56 7.16
N LYS A 163 -10.82 12.89 7.65
CA LYS A 163 -10.17 14.19 7.44
C LYS A 163 -8.75 13.94 6.90
N PRO A 164 -8.31 14.71 5.91
CA PRO A 164 -6.93 14.61 5.43
C PRO A 164 -5.96 15.07 6.51
N LEU A 165 -4.78 14.49 6.48
CA LEU A 165 -3.65 14.84 7.33
C LEU A 165 -2.62 15.61 6.48
N ASP A 166 -1.89 16.51 7.12
CA ASP A 166 -0.72 17.16 6.49
C ASP A 166 0.45 16.18 6.55
N LEU A 167 0.70 15.49 5.43
CA LEU A 167 1.66 14.39 5.31
C LEU A 167 2.70 14.70 4.24
N TYR A 168 3.92 14.25 4.46
CA TYR A 168 4.86 14.10 3.36
C TYR A 168 4.52 12.81 2.61
N TYR A 169 3.59 12.91 1.66
CA TYR A 169 3.01 11.75 0.98
C TYR A 169 3.79 11.41 -0.30
N VAL A 170 4.29 10.20 -0.38
CA VAL A 170 5.13 9.71 -1.49
C VAL A 170 4.46 8.51 -2.15
N THR A 171 4.41 8.51 -3.47
CA THR A 171 3.89 7.40 -4.28
C THR A 171 4.93 6.95 -5.30
N LEU A 172 4.94 5.67 -5.67
CA LEU A 172 5.88 5.21 -6.70
C LEU A 172 5.55 5.80 -8.07
N THR A 173 4.28 5.93 -8.40
CA THR A 173 3.80 6.47 -9.68
C THR A 173 2.77 7.56 -9.43
N ASN A 174 2.49 8.40 -10.43
CA ASN A 174 1.44 9.41 -10.32
C ASN A 174 0.05 8.74 -10.32
N TYR A 175 -0.66 8.81 -9.19
CA TYR A 175 -1.99 8.20 -9.04
C TYR A 175 -3.10 9.06 -9.62
N ASP A 176 -2.99 10.38 -9.54
CA ASP A 176 -3.97 11.32 -10.07
C ASP A 176 -3.31 12.71 -10.26
N GLU A 177 -3.50 13.30 -11.43
CA GLU A 177 -2.94 14.62 -11.79
C GLU A 177 -3.48 15.76 -10.91
N SER A 178 -4.66 15.55 -10.30
CA SER A 178 -5.30 16.54 -9.42
C SER A 178 -4.74 16.56 -8.01
N PHE A 179 -3.94 15.56 -7.60
CA PHE A 179 -3.42 15.47 -6.24
C PHE A 179 -2.34 16.52 -5.99
N LYS A 180 -2.49 17.25 -4.88
CA LYS A 180 -1.56 18.30 -4.46
C LYS A 180 -0.62 17.79 -3.37
N GLY A 181 0.62 18.23 -3.40
CA GLY A 181 1.61 17.90 -2.36
C GLY A 181 2.14 16.47 -2.38
N VAL A 182 1.63 15.59 -3.25
CA VAL A 182 2.12 14.21 -3.40
C VAL A 182 3.43 14.21 -4.17
N LYS A 183 4.44 13.53 -3.63
CA LYS A 183 5.73 13.31 -4.29
C LYS A 183 5.70 12.01 -5.07
N VAL A 184 6.09 12.04 -6.33
CA VAL A 184 6.12 10.86 -7.21
C VAL A 184 7.57 10.45 -7.44
N VAL A 185 7.88 9.18 -7.16
CA VAL A 185 9.24 8.64 -7.33
C VAL A 185 9.56 8.42 -8.81
N PHE A 186 8.66 7.76 -9.52
CA PHE A 186 8.80 7.46 -10.95
C PHE A 186 7.75 8.23 -11.75
N ASN A 187 8.13 9.37 -12.26
CA ASN A 187 7.29 10.04 -13.25
C ASN A 187 7.28 9.21 -14.52
N LYS A 188 6.11 9.11 -15.17
CA LYS A 188 6.08 8.70 -16.57
C LYS A 188 6.78 9.81 -17.33
N ASP A 189 8.01 9.59 -17.74
CA ASP A 189 8.56 10.38 -18.82
C ASP A 189 7.58 10.26 -19.98
N ASN A 190 7.05 11.37 -20.46
CA ASN A 190 6.35 11.35 -21.73
C ASN A 190 7.30 10.66 -22.69
N PRO A 191 6.86 9.55 -23.35
CA PRO A 191 7.73 8.93 -24.34
C PRO A 191 8.15 10.07 -25.25
N VAL A 192 9.44 10.37 -25.28
CA VAL A 192 10.01 11.34 -26.20
C VAL A 192 9.39 10.98 -27.52
N SER A 193 8.69 11.93 -28.14
CA SER A 193 8.23 11.79 -29.50
C SER A 193 9.43 11.31 -30.29
N TYR A 194 9.48 10.01 -30.56
CA TYR A 194 10.51 9.49 -31.45
C TYR A 194 10.26 10.21 -32.76
N THR A 195 11.03 11.22 -33.03
CA THR A 195 11.23 11.72 -34.37
C THR A 195 11.45 10.49 -35.21
N HIS A 196 10.55 10.24 -36.13
CA HIS A 196 10.64 9.11 -37.04
C HIS A 196 12.08 9.02 -37.57
N LEU A 197 12.83 8.02 -37.18
CA LEU A 197 13.99 7.60 -37.91
C LEU A 197 13.45 7.09 -39.25
N THR A 198 13.38 8.02 -40.22
CA THR A 198 13.22 7.65 -41.61
C THR A 198 14.48 6.88 -41.96
N LEU A 199 14.38 5.56 -42.06
CA LEU A 199 15.41 4.75 -42.65
C LEU A 199 15.71 5.33 -44.03
N PRO A 200 16.97 5.55 -44.40
CA PRO A 200 17.31 6.02 -45.75
C PRO A 200 16.79 4.96 -46.72
N THR A 201 15.86 5.33 -47.55
CA THR A 201 15.44 4.56 -48.72
C THR A 201 16.68 4.36 -49.59
N LYS A 202 17.11 3.12 -49.78
CA LYS A 202 18.05 2.75 -50.81
C LYS A 202 17.47 3.25 -52.12
N GLN A 203 18.12 4.24 -52.73
CA GLN A 203 17.94 4.50 -54.14
C GLN A 203 18.69 3.41 -54.89
N ASP A 204 17.94 2.52 -55.56
CA ASP A 204 18.47 1.61 -56.56
C ASP A 204 18.89 2.48 -57.79
N VAL A 205 20.15 2.30 -58.16
CA VAL A 205 20.73 2.78 -59.41
C VAL A 205 20.59 1.68 -60.44
#